data_8e8ee146f415375aff5e245b88707817
#
_entry.id   8e8ee146f415375aff5e245b88707817
#
_cell.length_a   1.000
_cell.length_b   1.000
_cell.length_c   1.000
_cell.angle_alpha   90.00
_cell.angle_beta   90.00
_cell.angle_gamma   90.00
#
_symmetry.space_group_name_H-M   'P 1'
#
loop_
_entity.id
_entity.type
_entity.pdbx_description
1 polymer ?
#
loop_
_entity_poly.entity_id
_entity_poly.type
_entity_poly.pdbx_seq_one_letter_code
_entity_poly.pdbx_strand_id
1 'polypeptide(L)'
;LLLPAVRSGCLLLRQNADEAGDEQAAADALELLAALEDGGRARLLAWEFAHEDMDGRRASAMLAAARGELADILRGEGRAQLPPRRCVELDELFAKCSAMLRLNTGVRHVFGLIAVCGVRK
;
A
#
# COMPACT_ATOMS: atom_id res chain seq x y z
N LEU A 1 16.74 28.75 19.23
CA LEU A 1 17.40 27.98 18.17
C LEU A 1 18.02 26.68 18.69
N LEU A 2 18.34 26.60 19.98
CA LEU A 2 18.75 25.34 20.59
C LEU A 2 17.59 24.33 20.61
N LEU A 3 16.39 24.82 20.79
CA LEU A 3 15.19 23.97 20.79
C LEU A 3 15.01 23.17 19.51
N PRO A 4 15.18 23.75 18.31
CA PRO A 4 15.12 22.96 17.09
C PRO A 4 16.18 21.88 17.00
N ALA A 5 17.38 22.15 17.49
CA ALA A 5 18.47 21.16 17.47
C ALA A 5 18.19 19.98 18.41
N VAL A 6 17.69 20.25 19.61
CA VAL A 6 17.30 19.19 20.57
C VAL A 6 16.13 18.37 20.03
N ARG A 7 15.15 19.05 19.46
CA ARG A 7 14.04 18.38 18.79
C ARG A 7 14.50 17.55 17.62
N SER A 8 15.47 18.05 16.87
CA SER A 8 16.03 17.30 15.74
C SER A 8 16.60 15.95 16.16
N GLY A 9 17.26 15.86 17.33
CA GLY A 9 17.77 14.60 17.84
C GLY A 9 16.68 13.58 18.11
N CYS A 10 15.61 14.01 18.79
CA CYS A 10 14.47 13.13 19.08
C CYS A 10 13.68 12.82 17.79
N LEU A 11 13.51 13.81 16.92
CA LEU A 11 12.82 13.65 15.67
C LEU A 11 13.57 12.73 14.70
N LEU A 12 14.90 12.76 14.71
CA LEU A 12 15.71 11.89 13.87
C LEU A 12 15.48 10.42 14.20
N LEU A 13 15.36 10.07 15.47
CA LEU A 13 15.05 8.71 15.88
C LEU A 13 13.67 8.28 15.38
N ARG A 14 12.69 9.17 15.49
CA ARG A 14 11.34 8.93 14.96
C ARG A 14 11.32 8.87 13.43
N GLN A 15 12.02 9.78 12.78
CA GLN A 15 12.11 9.79 11.32
C GLN A 15 12.73 8.51 10.79
N ASN A 16 13.78 7.99 11.43
CA ASN A 16 14.40 6.76 11.00
C ASN A 16 13.42 5.58 11.08
N ALA A 17 12.62 5.51 12.16
CA ALA A 17 11.61 4.48 12.32
C ALA A 17 10.48 4.66 11.30
N ASP A 18 10.03 5.90 11.08
CA ASP A 18 8.99 6.23 10.12
C ASP A 18 9.47 6.01 8.68
N GLU A 19 10.72 6.40 8.38
CA GLU A 19 11.32 6.15 7.06
C GLU A 19 11.44 4.66 6.76
N ALA A 20 11.86 3.86 7.73
CA ALA A 20 11.94 2.41 7.57
C ALA A 20 10.55 1.81 7.34
N GLY A 21 9.55 2.28 8.08
CA GLY A 21 8.15 1.89 7.90
C GLY A 21 7.61 2.32 6.55
N ASP A 22 7.93 3.54 6.12
CA ASP A 22 7.51 4.08 4.83
C ASP A 22 8.19 3.35 3.67
N GLU A 23 9.46 3.02 3.79
CA GLU A 23 10.18 2.22 2.79
C GLU A 23 9.58 0.82 2.66
N GLN A 24 9.26 0.18 3.78
CA GLN A 24 8.62 -1.12 3.77
C GLN A 24 7.22 -1.05 3.16
N ALA A 25 6.45 -0.04 3.53
CA ALA A 25 5.11 0.19 2.98
C ALA A 25 5.18 0.43 1.47
N ALA A 26 6.13 1.24 1.02
CA ALA A 26 6.34 1.51 -0.41
C ALA A 26 6.72 0.23 -1.16
N ALA A 27 7.61 -0.58 -0.59
CA ALA A 27 8.00 -1.87 -1.19
C ALA A 27 6.80 -2.82 -1.28
N ASP A 28 6.04 -2.95 -0.20
CA ASP A 28 4.84 -3.78 -0.17
C ASP A 28 3.82 -3.31 -1.21
N ALA A 29 3.64 -1.99 -1.31
CA ALA A 29 2.71 -1.38 -2.27
C ALA A 29 3.13 -1.66 -3.71
N LEU A 30 4.40 -1.52 -4.03
CA LEU A 30 4.91 -1.79 -5.38
C LEU A 30 4.74 -3.26 -5.75
N GLU A 31 4.95 -4.18 -4.82
CA GLU A 31 4.72 -5.60 -5.04
C GLU A 31 3.25 -5.88 -5.33
N LEU A 32 2.35 -5.26 -4.56
CA LEU A 32 0.92 -5.39 -4.77
C LEU A 32 0.50 -4.85 -6.14
N LEU A 33 0.98 -3.65 -6.48
CA LEU A 33 0.65 -3.04 -7.77
C LEU A 33 1.21 -3.84 -8.93
N ALA A 34 2.40 -4.43 -8.78
CA ALA A 34 2.96 -5.32 -9.80
C ALA A 34 2.09 -6.56 -10.01
N ALA A 35 1.57 -7.14 -8.93
CA ALA A 35 0.64 -8.26 -9.01
C ALA A 35 -0.67 -7.87 -9.69
N LEU A 36 -1.17 -6.67 -9.40
CA LEU A 36 -2.38 -6.13 -10.02
C LEU A 36 -2.16 -5.77 -11.49
N GLU A 37 -0.99 -5.28 -11.82
CA GLU A 37 -0.60 -4.97 -13.20
C GLU A 37 -0.60 -6.22 -14.06
N ASP A 38 -0.11 -7.34 -13.51
CA ASP A 38 -0.17 -8.65 -14.17
C ASP A 38 -1.61 -9.06 -14.46
N GLY A 39 -2.52 -8.74 -13.55
CA GLY A 39 -3.95 -9.01 -13.70
C GLY A 39 -4.34 -10.47 -13.55
N GLY A 40 -3.38 -11.34 -13.27
CA GLY A 40 -3.61 -12.77 -13.11
C GLY A 40 -3.93 -13.16 -11.67
N ARG A 41 -4.85 -14.09 -11.51
CA ARG A 41 -5.27 -14.59 -10.21
C ARG A 41 -4.12 -15.27 -9.46
N ALA A 42 -3.31 -16.04 -10.16
CA ALA A 42 -2.21 -16.80 -9.57
C ALA A 42 -1.20 -15.86 -8.88
N ARG A 43 -0.88 -14.76 -9.52
CA ARG A 43 0.09 -13.80 -8.98
C ARG A 43 -0.45 -13.08 -7.75
N LEU A 44 -1.73 -12.72 -7.76
CA LEU A 44 -2.39 -12.10 -6.61
C LEU A 44 -2.47 -13.06 -5.42
N LEU A 45 -2.78 -14.32 -5.68
CA LEU A 45 -2.78 -15.35 -4.63
C LEU A 45 -1.39 -15.58 -4.06
N ALA A 46 -0.36 -15.58 -4.91
CA ALA A 46 1.02 -15.71 -4.46
C ALA A 46 1.42 -14.52 -3.59
N TRP A 47 1.02 -13.31 -3.97
CA TRP A 47 1.24 -12.10 -3.17
C TRP A 47 0.55 -12.21 -1.81
N GLU A 48 -0.71 -12.64 -1.79
CA GLU A 48 -1.49 -12.81 -0.57
C GLU A 48 -0.82 -13.81 0.37
N PHE A 49 -0.37 -14.95 -0.14
CA PHE A 49 0.37 -15.93 0.65
C PHE A 49 1.68 -15.38 1.21
N ALA A 50 2.41 -14.64 0.41
CA ALA A 50 3.68 -14.06 0.83
C ALA A 50 3.51 -13.05 1.96
N HIS A 51 2.33 -12.46 2.10
CA HIS A 51 2.03 -11.41 3.07
C HIS A 51 0.96 -11.81 4.09
N GLU A 52 0.72 -13.11 4.27
CA GLU A 52 -0.33 -13.59 5.18
C GLU A 52 -0.11 -13.20 6.64
N ASP A 53 1.14 -12.94 7.03
CA ASP A 53 1.50 -12.53 8.39
C ASP A 53 1.44 -11.01 8.60
N MET A 54 1.06 -10.26 7.56
CA MET A 54 0.99 -8.81 7.66
C MET A 54 -0.11 -8.41 8.64
N ASP A 55 0.23 -7.52 9.59
CA ASP A 55 -0.75 -6.99 10.54
C ASP A 55 -1.54 -5.82 9.93
N GLY A 56 -2.60 -5.37 10.64
CA GLY A 56 -3.45 -4.29 10.16
C GLY A 56 -2.71 -2.97 9.99
N ARG A 57 -1.74 -2.68 10.85
CA ARG A 57 -0.95 -1.45 10.79
C ARG A 57 -0.10 -1.40 9.52
N ARG A 58 0.60 -2.49 9.25
CA ARG A 58 1.42 -2.61 8.04
C ARG A 58 0.56 -2.59 6.78
N ALA A 59 -0.57 -3.29 6.81
CA ALA A 59 -1.53 -3.30 5.70
C ALA A 59 -2.08 -1.91 5.42
N SER A 60 -2.43 -1.16 6.45
CA SER A 60 -2.93 0.21 6.32
C SER A 60 -1.87 1.14 5.70
N ALA A 61 -0.63 1.02 6.15
CA ALA A 61 0.50 1.79 5.61
C ALA A 61 0.74 1.44 4.14
N MET A 62 0.67 0.14 3.80
CA MET A 62 0.80 -0.33 2.42
C MET A 62 -0.28 0.26 1.52
N LEU A 63 -1.53 0.25 1.96
CA LEU A 63 -2.65 0.80 1.18
C LEU A 63 -2.47 2.30 0.95
N ALA A 64 -2.03 3.03 1.97
CA ALA A 64 -1.75 4.46 1.84
C ALA A 64 -0.64 4.71 0.81
N ALA A 65 0.43 3.93 0.86
CA ALA A 65 1.53 4.03 -0.09
C ALA A 65 1.08 3.67 -1.51
N ALA A 66 0.25 2.64 -1.64
CA ALA A 66 -0.30 2.22 -2.94
C ALA A 66 -1.17 3.32 -3.55
N ARG A 67 -2.01 3.97 -2.75
CA ARG A 67 -2.82 5.09 -3.22
C ARG A 67 -1.96 6.27 -3.68
N GLY A 68 -0.88 6.55 -2.95
CA GLY A 68 0.09 7.57 -3.33
C GLY A 68 0.74 7.26 -4.67
N GLU A 69 1.13 6.01 -4.89
CA GLU A 69 1.71 5.56 -6.16
C GLU A 69 0.70 5.67 -7.32
N LEU A 70 -0.56 5.32 -7.08
CA LEU A 70 -1.61 5.49 -8.10
C LEU A 70 -1.78 6.95 -8.50
N ALA A 71 -1.73 7.86 -7.53
CA ALA A 71 -1.78 9.30 -7.80
C ALA A 71 -0.57 9.75 -8.63
N ASP A 72 0.61 9.22 -8.33
CA ASP A 72 1.82 9.52 -9.09
C ASP A 72 1.72 9.02 -10.53
N ILE A 73 1.17 7.82 -10.73
CA ILE A 73 0.95 7.26 -12.07
C ILE A 73 0.03 8.20 -12.87
N LEU A 74 -1.03 8.70 -12.26
CA LEU A 74 -1.96 9.63 -12.91
C LEU A 74 -1.28 10.95 -13.29
N ARG A 75 -0.22 11.35 -12.57
CA ARG A 75 0.58 12.52 -12.91
C ARG A 75 1.72 12.22 -13.89
N GLY A 76 1.88 10.96 -14.27
CA GLY A 76 2.96 10.53 -15.15
C GLY A 76 4.29 10.30 -14.44
N GLU A 77 4.29 10.21 -13.12
CA GLU A 77 5.51 10.08 -12.29
C GLU A 77 5.67 8.72 -11.61
N GLY A 78 4.67 7.84 -11.73
CA GLY A 78 4.66 6.56 -11.06
C GLY A 78 5.61 5.54 -11.70
N ARG A 79 5.97 4.52 -10.92
CA ARG A 79 6.85 3.43 -11.34
C ARG A 79 6.10 2.26 -11.99
N ALA A 80 4.87 1.99 -11.51
CA ALA A 80 4.04 0.94 -12.09
C ALA A 80 3.36 1.46 -13.36
N GLN A 81 3.05 0.56 -14.28
CA GLN A 81 2.37 0.91 -15.52
C GLN A 81 0.93 0.41 -15.49
N LEU A 82 0.02 1.31 -15.19
CA LEU A 82 -1.40 1.03 -15.12
C LEU A 82 -2.16 2.10 -15.90
N PRO A 83 -3.23 1.73 -16.63
CA PRO A 83 -4.07 2.71 -17.31
C PRO A 83 -4.73 3.65 -16.28
N PRO A 84 -4.99 4.92 -16.63
CA PRO A 84 -5.64 5.86 -15.70
C PRO A 84 -6.96 5.34 -15.12
N ARG A 85 -7.78 4.71 -15.95
CA ARG A 85 -9.05 4.11 -15.53
C ARG A 85 -8.84 3.07 -14.43
N ARG A 86 -7.84 2.21 -14.61
CA ARG A 86 -7.49 1.18 -13.63
C ARG A 86 -6.98 1.79 -12.32
N CYS A 87 -6.21 2.87 -12.42
CA CYS A 87 -5.72 3.59 -11.24
C CYS A 87 -6.88 4.11 -10.40
N VAL A 88 -7.90 4.68 -11.01
CA VAL A 88 -9.09 5.19 -10.31
C VAL A 88 -9.84 4.03 -9.65
N GLU A 89 -10.06 2.94 -10.35
CA GLU A 89 -10.75 1.77 -9.80
C GLU A 89 -10.00 1.19 -8.59
N LEU A 90 -8.68 1.06 -8.70
CA LEU A 90 -7.85 0.54 -7.61
C LEU A 90 -7.80 1.50 -6.43
N ASP A 91 -7.75 2.80 -6.68
CA ASP A 91 -7.77 3.79 -5.60
C ASP A 91 -9.07 3.69 -4.78
N GLU A 92 -10.20 3.55 -5.45
CA GLU A 92 -11.49 3.34 -4.78
C GLU A 92 -11.50 2.06 -3.96
N LEU A 93 -10.96 0.97 -4.52
CA LEU A 93 -10.85 -0.31 -3.83
C LEU A 93 -9.97 -0.18 -2.58
N PHE A 94 -8.83 0.47 -2.69
CA PHE A 94 -7.90 0.65 -1.57
C PHE A 94 -8.48 1.56 -0.49
N ALA A 95 -9.25 2.59 -0.88
CA ALA A 95 -9.96 3.44 0.07
C ALA A 95 -10.97 2.63 0.89
N LYS A 96 -11.70 1.75 0.24
CA LYS A 96 -12.66 0.84 0.89
C LYS A 96 -11.93 -0.12 1.83
N CYS A 97 -10.83 -0.71 1.38
CA CYS A 97 -10.02 -1.60 2.20
C CYS A 97 -9.46 -0.89 3.45
N SER A 98 -8.99 0.34 3.30
CA SER A 98 -8.52 1.14 4.43
C SER A 98 -9.63 1.39 5.46
N ALA A 99 -10.84 1.68 4.99
CA ALA A 99 -11.99 1.85 5.87
C ALA A 99 -12.32 0.55 6.60
N MET A 100 -12.26 -0.58 5.93
CA MET A 100 -12.48 -1.90 6.53
C MET A 100 -11.47 -2.18 7.64
N LEU A 101 -10.20 -1.86 7.41
CA LEU A 101 -9.15 -2.04 8.43
C LEU A 101 -9.40 -1.16 9.66
N ARG A 102 -9.90 0.06 9.46
CA ARG A 102 -10.26 0.94 10.58
C ARG A 102 -11.42 0.40 11.41
N LEU A 103 -12.26 -0.42 10.81
CA LEU A 103 -13.39 -1.06 11.49
C LEU A 103 -13.02 -2.44 12.06
N ASN A 104 -11.71 -2.71 12.19
CA ASN A 104 -11.19 -3.98 12.71
C ASN A 104 -11.54 -5.21 11.86
N THR A 105 -11.81 -5.02 10.58
CA THR A 105 -11.94 -6.13 9.65
C THR A 105 -10.58 -6.82 9.51
N GLY A 106 -10.54 -8.12 9.56
CA GLY A 106 -9.29 -8.87 9.48
C GLY A 106 -8.53 -8.62 8.18
N VAL A 107 -7.21 -8.56 8.26
CA VAL A 107 -6.33 -8.33 7.10
C VAL A 107 -6.59 -9.37 6.01
N ARG A 108 -6.84 -10.62 6.39
CA ARG A 108 -7.15 -11.70 5.44
C ARG A 108 -8.38 -11.39 4.58
N HIS A 109 -9.43 -10.84 5.19
CA HIS A 109 -10.64 -10.45 4.46
C HIS A 109 -10.35 -9.32 3.48
N VAL A 110 -9.56 -8.35 3.91
CA VAL A 110 -9.16 -7.23 3.06
C VAL A 110 -8.34 -7.73 1.86
N PHE A 111 -7.36 -8.58 2.11
CA PHE A 111 -6.53 -9.16 1.05
C PHE A 111 -7.35 -10.05 0.11
N GLY A 112 -8.29 -10.81 0.65
CA GLY A 112 -9.20 -11.60 -0.16
C GLY A 112 -10.04 -10.75 -1.09
N LEU A 113 -10.52 -9.61 -0.61
CA LEU A 113 -11.26 -8.64 -1.43
C LEU A 113 -10.38 -8.08 -2.55
N ILE A 114 -9.14 -7.71 -2.23
CA ILE A 114 -8.20 -7.23 -3.22
C ILE A 114 -7.94 -8.29 -4.29
N ALA A 115 -7.74 -9.54 -3.88
CA ALA A 115 -7.48 -10.64 -4.80
C ALA A 115 -8.68 -10.88 -5.74
N VAL A 116 -9.89 -10.82 -5.22
CA VAL A 116 -11.11 -11.04 -6.02
C VAL A 116 -11.37 -9.87 -6.95
N CYS A 117 -11.31 -8.64 -6.44
CA CYS A 117 -11.60 -7.44 -7.22
C CYS A 117 -10.44 -7.01 -8.12
N GLY A 118 -9.23 -7.42 -7.79
CA GLY A 118 -8.03 -7.06 -8.54
C GLY A 118 -7.80 -7.90 -9.78
N VAL A 119 -8.46 -9.03 -9.91
CA VAL A 119 -8.29 -9.91 -11.08
C VAL A 119 -8.90 -9.24 -12.31
N ARG A 120 -8.13 -9.18 -13.38
CA ARG A 120 -8.60 -8.72 -14.69
C ARG A 120 -9.54 -9.75 -15.29
N LYS A 121 -10.66 -9.26 -15.78
CA LYS A 121 -11.59 -10.10 -16.52
C LYS A 121 -11.29 -10.08 -18.01
#